data_3ebdc7c894812b9a9a0f77390429829b
#
_entry.id   3ebdc7c894812b9a9a0f77390429829b
#
_cell.length_a   1.000
_cell.length_b   1.000
_cell.length_c   1.000
_cell.angle_alpha   90.00
_cell.angle_beta   90.00
_cell.angle_gamma   90.00
#
_symmetry.space_group_name_H-M   'P 1'
#
loop_
_entity.id
_entity.type
_entity.pdbx_description
1 polymer ?
#
loop_
_entity_poly.entity_id
_entity_poly.type
_entity_poly.pdbx_seq_one_letter_code
_entity_poly.pdbx_strand_id
1 'polypeptide(L)'
;MNLFIITGLSGAGKTNALRTFEDNNFYCIDNLPATLLTNAISELDSNKIKSVAISVDSRSLNITLLPKILNDLDKSSIPYHLIFLSASRDQIIKRFNESRRKHPLIKNSQSLDEAIFEDAEILSLLSDDAIHIDTTNLNLNELSEKINIHIKNQVNFHLHLISFAYKKGIPIDVDFIFDIRELPNPFYQEHLKNLSGLDSALSDYLINQPNTKQLLDELNHFIQNRIINLKNISRKYLSIAFGCTGGRHRSVFVAEEMSKLINKNFQIDISIFHRDLNV
;
A
#
# COMPACT_ATOMS: atom_id res chain seq x y z
N MET A 1 -15.58 -12.99 10.14
CA MET A 1 -15.73 -12.46 8.75
C MET A 1 -14.47 -11.71 8.35
N ASN A 2 -14.01 -11.91 7.12
CA ASN A 2 -12.87 -11.17 6.55
C ASN A 2 -13.39 -9.97 5.77
N LEU A 3 -13.25 -8.78 6.36
CA LEU A 3 -13.87 -7.55 5.86
C LEU A 3 -12.82 -6.58 5.33
N PHE A 4 -12.95 -6.19 4.06
CA PHE A 4 -12.23 -5.08 3.47
C PHE A 4 -13.16 -3.90 3.20
N ILE A 5 -12.75 -2.72 3.61
CA ILE A 5 -13.41 -1.45 3.30
C ILE A 5 -12.48 -0.69 2.37
N ILE A 6 -12.97 -0.34 1.18
CA ILE A 6 -12.17 0.30 0.14
C ILE A 6 -12.69 1.73 -0.02
N THR A 7 -11.81 2.69 0.15
CA THR A 7 -12.11 4.11 -0.08
C THR A 7 -11.01 4.75 -0.90
N GLY A 8 -11.08 6.06 -1.11
CA GLY A 8 -10.06 6.80 -1.84
C GLY A 8 -10.62 7.67 -2.95
N LEU A 9 -9.75 8.40 -3.61
CA LEU A 9 -10.10 9.44 -4.58
C LEU A 9 -10.93 8.90 -5.75
N SER A 10 -11.84 9.72 -6.24
CA SER A 10 -12.58 9.45 -7.46
C SER A 10 -11.62 9.37 -8.65
N GLY A 11 -11.70 8.29 -9.43
CA GLY A 11 -10.73 8.02 -10.49
C GLY A 11 -9.46 7.28 -10.05
N ALA A 12 -9.28 7.00 -8.75
CA ALA A 12 -8.13 6.24 -8.25
C ALA A 12 -8.22 4.72 -8.48
N GLY A 13 -9.33 4.19 -8.99
CA GLY A 13 -9.43 2.78 -9.39
C GLY A 13 -10.22 1.87 -8.47
N LYS A 14 -11.06 2.38 -7.57
CA LYS A 14 -11.89 1.59 -6.64
C LYS A 14 -12.68 0.46 -7.29
N THR A 15 -13.33 0.72 -8.43
CA THR A 15 -14.10 -0.31 -9.16
C THR A 15 -13.22 -1.45 -9.66
N ASN A 16 -11.99 -1.15 -10.10
CA ASN A 16 -11.06 -2.20 -10.51
C ASN A 16 -10.50 -2.97 -9.29
N ALA A 17 -10.32 -2.28 -8.16
CA ALA A 17 -9.99 -2.93 -6.90
C ALA A 17 -11.07 -3.92 -6.48
N LEU A 18 -12.35 -3.53 -6.51
CA LEU A 18 -13.46 -4.44 -6.19
C LEU A 18 -13.50 -5.66 -7.11
N ARG A 19 -13.25 -5.52 -8.41
CA ARG A 19 -13.15 -6.66 -9.34
C ARG A 19 -12.08 -7.66 -8.89
N THR A 20 -10.93 -7.17 -8.41
CA THR A 20 -9.89 -8.06 -7.87
C THR A 20 -10.39 -8.83 -6.64
N PHE A 21 -11.20 -8.23 -5.79
CA PHE A 21 -11.83 -8.94 -4.68
C PHE A 21 -12.87 -9.96 -5.16
N GLU A 22 -13.70 -9.62 -6.16
CA GLU A 22 -14.65 -10.55 -6.79
C GLU A 22 -13.93 -11.78 -7.37
N ASP A 23 -12.81 -11.57 -8.09
CA ASP A 23 -11.96 -12.64 -8.64
C ASP A 23 -11.36 -13.54 -7.54
N ASN A 24 -11.27 -13.05 -6.31
CA ASN A 24 -10.84 -13.79 -5.11
C ASN A 24 -12.03 -14.34 -4.28
N ASN A 25 -13.23 -14.42 -4.84
CA ASN A 25 -14.43 -14.93 -4.22
C ASN A 25 -14.93 -14.14 -2.99
N PHE A 26 -14.69 -12.84 -2.94
CA PHE A 26 -15.31 -11.95 -1.97
C PHE A 26 -16.73 -11.57 -2.40
N TYR A 27 -17.62 -11.44 -1.43
CA TYR A 27 -18.88 -10.75 -1.64
C TYR A 27 -18.63 -9.25 -1.70
N CYS A 28 -18.89 -8.63 -2.84
CA CYS A 28 -18.53 -7.24 -3.09
C CYS A 28 -19.76 -6.33 -3.10
N ILE A 29 -19.66 -5.17 -2.45
CA ILE A 29 -20.66 -4.10 -2.49
C ILE A 29 -19.97 -2.83 -2.96
N ASP A 30 -20.41 -2.28 -4.10
CA ASP A 30 -19.87 -1.02 -4.60
C ASP A 30 -20.71 0.18 -4.13
N ASN A 31 -20.03 1.25 -3.74
CA ASN A 31 -20.63 2.53 -3.40
C ASN A 31 -21.73 2.45 -2.32
N LEU A 32 -21.48 1.69 -1.24
CA LEU A 32 -22.41 1.61 -0.12
C LEU A 32 -22.45 2.95 0.62
N PRO A 33 -23.64 3.51 0.94
CA PRO A 33 -23.76 4.64 1.84
C PRO A 33 -23.11 4.36 3.21
N ALA A 34 -22.25 5.28 3.69
CA ALA A 34 -21.50 5.09 4.94
C ALA A 34 -22.42 4.73 6.13
N THR A 35 -23.58 5.33 6.20
CA THR A 35 -24.59 5.08 7.26
C THR A 35 -25.19 3.67 7.25
N LEU A 36 -25.08 2.95 6.14
CA LEU A 36 -25.57 1.57 6.01
C LEU A 36 -24.50 0.53 6.29
N LEU A 37 -23.23 0.93 6.49
CA LEU A 37 -22.10 0.03 6.62
C LEU A 37 -22.29 -0.98 7.75
N THR A 38 -22.64 -0.52 8.95
CA THR A 38 -22.84 -1.39 10.13
C THR A 38 -23.97 -2.40 9.90
N ASN A 39 -25.09 -1.95 9.30
CA ASN A 39 -26.23 -2.83 9.01
C ASN A 39 -25.87 -3.90 7.97
N ALA A 40 -25.15 -3.50 6.90
CA ALA A 40 -24.71 -4.42 5.87
C ALA A 40 -23.75 -5.47 6.46
N ILE A 41 -22.81 -5.07 7.31
CA ILE A 41 -21.88 -5.98 7.99
C ILE A 41 -22.66 -7.00 8.85
N SER A 42 -23.62 -6.53 9.66
CA SER A 42 -24.43 -7.41 10.51
C SER A 42 -25.25 -8.42 9.71
N GLU A 43 -25.85 -7.98 8.60
CA GLU A 43 -26.63 -8.83 7.70
C GLU A 43 -25.75 -9.90 7.04
N LEU A 44 -24.59 -9.51 6.55
CA LEU A 44 -23.64 -10.44 5.89
C LEU A 44 -23.07 -11.45 6.89
N ASP A 45 -22.80 -11.05 8.12
CA ASP A 45 -22.29 -11.94 9.15
C ASP A 45 -23.37 -12.95 9.59
N SER A 46 -24.62 -12.50 9.76
CA SER A 46 -25.75 -13.37 10.08
C SER A 46 -25.99 -14.44 8.99
N ASN A 47 -25.73 -14.11 7.74
CA ASN A 47 -25.78 -15.02 6.59
C ASN A 47 -24.50 -15.84 6.40
N LYS A 48 -23.55 -15.79 7.34
CA LYS A 48 -22.28 -16.55 7.35
C LYS A 48 -21.38 -16.28 6.13
N ILE A 49 -21.45 -15.09 5.56
CA ILE A 49 -20.56 -14.68 4.49
C ILE A 49 -19.16 -14.45 5.09
N LYS A 50 -18.17 -15.22 4.62
CA LYS A 50 -16.83 -15.25 5.23
C LYS A 50 -15.92 -14.11 4.76
N SER A 51 -16.05 -13.68 3.51
CA SER A 51 -15.17 -12.71 2.87
C SER A 51 -15.98 -11.63 2.19
N VAL A 52 -15.79 -10.37 2.59
CA VAL A 52 -16.58 -9.22 2.16
C VAL A 52 -15.67 -8.06 1.79
N ALA A 53 -15.93 -7.40 0.66
CA ALA A 53 -15.27 -6.18 0.26
C ALA A 53 -16.32 -5.09 -0.04
N ILE A 54 -16.24 -3.96 0.63
CA ILE A 54 -17.22 -2.87 0.53
C ILE A 54 -16.50 -1.61 0.09
N SER A 55 -16.93 -1.00 -1.01
CA SER A 55 -16.46 0.31 -1.44
C SER A 55 -17.35 1.41 -0.87
N VAL A 56 -16.72 2.40 -0.24
CA VAL A 56 -17.36 3.63 0.25
C VAL A 56 -16.57 4.81 -0.29
N ASP A 57 -17.21 5.70 -1.00
CA ASP A 57 -16.54 6.85 -1.62
C ASP A 57 -17.15 8.20 -1.22
N SER A 58 -16.54 9.29 -1.67
CA SER A 58 -16.95 10.66 -1.34
C SER A 58 -18.37 11.02 -1.78
N ARG A 59 -18.98 10.26 -2.70
CA ARG A 59 -20.39 10.44 -3.09
C ARG A 59 -21.36 9.93 -2.03
N SER A 60 -20.87 9.09 -1.11
CA SER A 60 -21.71 8.50 -0.08
C SER A 60 -22.32 9.58 0.78
N LEU A 61 -23.63 9.50 0.98
CA LEU A 61 -24.31 10.37 1.93
C LEU A 61 -23.66 10.22 3.32
N ASN A 62 -23.36 11.36 3.93
CA ASN A 62 -22.72 11.41 5.25
C ASN A 62 -21.36 10.68 5.33
N ILE A 63 -20.55 10.75 4.28
CA ILE A 63 -19.19 10.16 4.26
C ILE A 63 -18.35 10.63 5.46
N THR A 64 -18.56 11.84 5.96
CA THR A 64 -17.89 12.40 7.14
C THR A 64 -18.15 11.62 8.44
N LEU A 65 -19.17 10.75 8.46
CA LEU A 65 -19.42 9.83 9.58
C LEU A 65 -18.57 8.55 9.50
N LEU A 66 -17.93 8.26 8.37
CA LEU A 66 -17.18 7.01 8.19
C LEU A 66 -16.09 6.82 9.25
N PRO A 67 -15.27 7.83 9.64
CA PRO A 67 -14.27 7.65 10.71
C PRO A 67 -14.91 7.23 12.04
N LYS A 68 -16.06 7.79 12.38
CA LYS A 68 -16.81 7.42 13.60
C LYS A 68 -17.31 5.97 13.51
N ILE A 69 -17.86 5.57 12.37
CA ILE A 69 -18.37 4.21 12.14
C ILE A 69 -17.22 3.20 12.24
N LEU A 70 -16.05 3.49 11.67
CA LEU A 70 -14.87 2.65 11.78
C LEU A 70 -14.41 2.48 13.24
N ASN A 71 -14.35 3.57 14.00
CA ASN A 71 -14.04 3.52 15.42
C ASN A 71 -15.08 2.70 16.23
N ASP A 72 -16.35 2.74 15.85
CA ASP A 72 -17.39 1.94 16.51
C ASP A 72 -17.27 0.44 16.13
N LEU A 73 -16.78 0.10 14.93
CA LEU A 73 -16.41 -1.27 14.55
C LEU A 73 -15.23 -1.78 15.40
N ASP A 74 -14.20 -0.95 15.61
CA ASP A 74 -13.06 -1.28 16.47
C ASP A 74 -13.48 -1.58 17.91
N LYS A 75 -14.35 -0.72 18.48
CA LYS A 75 -14.92 -0.93 19.84
C LYS A 75 -15.74 -2.21 19.94
N SER A 76 -16.40 -2.60 18.85
CA SER A 76 -17.18 -3.83 18.75
C SER A 76 -16.34 -5.06 18.45
N SER A 77 -15.01 -4.91 18.35
CA SER A 77 -14.05 -5.98 18.00
C SER A 77 -14.37 -6.66 16.68
N ILE A 78 -14.94 -5.93 15.72
CA ILE A 78 -15.16 -6.40 14.35
C ILE A 78 -13.91 -6.07 13.52
N PRO A 79 -13.09 -7.08 13.17
CA PRO A 79 -11.87 -6.82 12.42
C PRO A 79 -12.18 -6.41 10.99
N TYR A 80 -11.53 -5.36 10.52
CA TYR A 80 -11.59 -4.93 9.13
C TYR A 80 -10.22 -4.45 8.62
N HIS A 81 -10.08 -4.36 7.31
CA HIS A 81 -8.93 -3.76 6.63
C HIS A 81 -9.42 -2.57 5.82
N LEU A 82 -8.90 -1.37 6.12
CA LEU A 82 -9.20 -0.18 5.35
C LEU A 82 -8.14 0.01 4.27
N ILE A 83 -8.56 0.07 3.01
CA ILE A 83 -7.69 0.39 1.86
C ILE A 83 -8.06 1.77 1.34
N PHE A 84 -7.07 2.64 1.24
CA PHE A 84 -7.20 3.97 0.65
C PHE A 84 -6.48 4.03 -0.70
N LEU A 85 -7.24 4.20 -1.77
CA LEU A 85 -6.68 4.35 -3.12
C LEU A 85 -6.48 5.82 -3.44
N SER A 86 -5.27 6.18 -3.83
CA SER A 86 -4.91 7.52 -4.32
C SER A 86 -4.35 7.47 -5.74
N ALA A 87 -4.28 8.63 -6.36
CA ALA A 87 -3.51 8.86 -7.58
C ALA A 87 -3.15 10.35 -7.65
N SER A 88 -2.09 10.69 -8.38
CA SER A 88 -1.74 12.08 -8.61
C SER A 88 -2.88 12.82 -9.30
N ARG A 89 -3.00 14.13 -9.02
CA ARG A 89 -4.00 15.00 -9.62
C ARG A 89 -3.99 14.89 -11.16
N ASP A 90 -2.82 14.95 -11.76
CA ASP A 90 -2.68 14.89 -13.23
C ASP A 90 -3.16 13.56 -13.80
N GLN A 91 -2.89 12.46 -13.09
CA GLN A 91 -3.36 11.14 -13.49
C GLN A 91 -4.88 10.99 -13.35
N ILE A 92 -5.47 11.57 -12.31
CA ILE A 92 -6.93 11.61 -12.15
C ILE A 92 -7.57 12.40 -13.30
N ILE A 93 -7.07 13.62 -13.59
CA ILE A 93 -7.54 14.43 -14.71
C ILE A 93 -7.46 13.66 -16.03
N LYS A 94 -6.32 13.00 -16.28
CA LYS A 94 -6.12 12.18 -17.48
C LYS A 94 -7.18 11.06 -17.57
N ARG A 95 -7.41 10.32 -16.49
CA ARG A 95 -8.39 9.22 -16.44
C ARG A 95 -9.83 9.70 -16.68
N PHE A 96 -10.21 10.85 -16.12
CA PHE A 96 -11.53 11.43 -16.38
C PHE A 96 -11.70 11.89 -17.84
N ASN A 97 -10.67 12.49 -18.42
CA ASN A 97 -10.68 12.89 -19.83
C ASN A 97 -10.77 11.67 -20.77
N GLU A 98 -10.01 10.62 -20.51
CA GLU A 98 -10.02 9.38 -21.30
C GLU A 98 -11.37 8.65 -21.20
N SER A 99 -11.94 8.57 -19.99
CA SER A 99 -13.23 7.90 -19.78
C SER A 99 -14.45 8.72 -20.21
N ARG A 100 -14.28 10.02 -20.47
CA ARG A 100 -15.34 10.98 -20.77
C ARG A 100 -16.45 11.01 -19.69
N ARG A 101 -16.11 10.69 -18.45
CA ARG A 101 -17.03 10.75 -17.31
C ARG A 101 -16.88 12.08 -16.58
N LYS A 102 -17.98 12.57 -16.00
CA LYS A 102 -17.91 13.71 -15.08
C LYS A 102 -17.42 13.23 -13.70
N HIS A 103 -16.62 14.05 -13.04
CA HIS A 103 -16.27 13.78 -11.64
C HIS A 103 -17.53 13.83 -10.78
N PRO A 104 -17.71 12.89 -9.83
CA PRO A 104 -18.95 12.76 -9.07
C PRO A 104 -19.34 14.00 -8.26
N LEU A 105 -18.35 14.78 -7.80
CA LEU A 105 -18.57 15.97 -6.99
C LEU A 105 -18.78 17.24 -7.82
N ILE A 106 -18.64 17.19 -9.15
CA ILE A 106 -18.87 18.39 -9.99
C ILE A 106 -20.33 18.83 -9.90
N LYS A 107 -20.53 20.00 -9.29
CA LYS A 107 -21.81 20.70 -9.19
C LYS A 107 -21.76 21.99 -10.02
N ASN A 108 -22.79 22.23 -10.86
CA ASN A 108 -22.94 23.45 -11.66
C ASN A 108 -21.66 23.84 -12.44
N SER A 109 -21.11 25.03 -12.23
CA SER A 109 -19.94 25.57 -12.93
C SER A 109 -18.58 25.21 -12.32
N GLN A 110 -18.51 24.23 -11.43
CA GLN A 110 -17.28 23.80 -10.78
C GLN A 110 -16.34 23.11 -11.79
N SER A 111 -15.06 23.43 -11.72
CA SER A 111 -14.03 22.77 -12.54
C SER A 111 -13.71 21.35 -12.04
N LEU A 112 -13.15 20.52 -12.92
CA LEU A 112 -12.67 19.19 -12.53
C LEU A 112 -11.62 19.28 -11.43
N ASP A 113 -10.78 20.28 -11.47
CA ASP A 113 -9.71 20.50 -10.54
C ASP A 113 -10.21 20.81 -9.11
N GLU A 114 -11.18 21.70 -9.01
CA GLU A 114 -11.84 22.03 -7.74
C GLU A 114 -12.54 20.80 -7.14
N ALA A 115 -13.18 19.99 -8.00
CA ALA A 115 -13.84 18.77 -7.54
C ALA A 115 -12.85 17.71 -7.03
N ILE A 116 -11.66 17.59 -7.63
CA ILE A 116 -10.59 16.68 -7.13
C ILE A 116 -10.07 17.17 -5.78
N PHE A 117 -9.90 18.48 -5.61
CA PHE A 117 -9.46 19.05 -4.34
C PHE A 117 -10.50 18.81 -3.23
N GLU A 118 -11.79 19.08 -3.50
CA GLU A 118 -12.90 18.81 -2.57
C GLU A 118 -12.96 17.32 -2.18
N ASP A 119 -12.75 16.41 -3.15
CA ASP A 119 -12.70 14.96 -2.92
C ASP A 119 -11.57 14.57 -1.94
N ALA A 120 -10.38 15.15 -2.14
CA ALA A 120 -9.24 14.92 -1.26
C ALA A 120 -9.46 15.46 0.16
N GLU A 121 -10.05 16.65 0.30
CA GLU A 121 -10.39 17.23 1.60
C GLU A 121 -11.40 16.37 2.37
N ILE A 122 -12.49 15.93 1.71
CA ILE A 122 -13.51 15.08 2.32
C ILE A 122 -12.91 13.78 2.86
N LEU A 123 -11.96 13.19 2.14
CA LEU A 123 -11.39 11.89 2.45
C LEU A 123 -10.12 11.96 3.31
N SER A 124 -9.59 13.15 3.61
CA SER A 124 -8.33 13.34 4.32
C SER A 124 -8.30 12.64 5.69
N LEU A 125 -9.43 12.64 6.41
CA LEU A 125 -9.57 12.03 7.74
C LEU A 125 -9.56 10.49 7.73
N LEU A 126 -9.61 9.88 6.54
CA LEU A 126 -9.64 8.41 6.39
C LEU A 126 -8.26 7.84 6.02
N SER A 127 -7.28 8.70 5.78
CA SER A 127 -5.99 8.26 5.28
C SER A 127 -5.08 7.69 6.37
N ASP A 128 -5.14 8.20 7.60
CA ASP A 128 -4.11 7.96 8.61
C ASP A 128 -3.98 6.50 9.07
N ASP A 129 -5.10 5.76 9.11
CA ASP A 129 -5.15 4.36 9.55
C ASP A 129 -5.35 3.35 8.40
N ALA A 130 -5.29 3.81 7.14
CA ALA A 130 -5.56 2.99 5.98
C ALA A 130 -4.29 2.35 5.40
N ILE A 131 -4.47 1.23 4.71
CA ILE A 131 -3.48 0.70 3.78
C ILE A 131 -3.50 1.57 2.53
N HIS A 132 -2.46 2.35 2.31
CA HIS A 132 -2.35 3.22 1.16
C HIS A 132 -1.88 2.49 -0.08
N ILE A 133 -2.57 2.73 -1.21
CA ILE A 133 -2.14 2.26 -2.52
C ILE A 133 -2.18 3.45 -3.49
N ASP A 134 -1.01 3.97 -3.84
CA ASP A 134 -0.88 4.94 -4.94
C ASP A 134 -0.98 4.22 -6.28
N THR A 135 -1.98 4.61 -7.06
CA THR A 135 -2.27 4.03 -8.38
C THR A 135 -1.81 4.90 -9.55
N THR A 136 -1.04 5.97 -9.29
CA THR A 136 -0.64 6.95 -10.31
C THR A 136 -0.04 6.29 -11.55
N ASN A 137 0.91 5.40 -11.35
CA ASN A 137 1.65 4.74 -12.42
C ASN A 137 1.32 3.26 -12.57
N LEU A 138 0.25 2.78 -11.93
CA LEU A 138 -0.13 1.37 -12.01
C LEU A 138 -1.05 1.11 -13.20
N ASN A 139 -0.79 0.01 -13.90
CA ASN A 139 -1.77 -0.63 -14.77
C ASN A 139 -2.72 -1.51 -13.95
N LEU A 140 -3.74 -2.10 -14.61
CA LEU A 140 -4.75 -2.91 -13.93
C LEU A 140 -4.19 -4.16 -13.26
N ASN A 141 -3.21 -4.81 -13.88
CA ASN A 141 -2.59 -6.02 -13.34
C ASN A 141 -1.75 -5.70 -12.10
N GLU A 142 -0.96 -4.62 -12.15
CA GLU A 142 -0.17 -4.15 -11.02
C GLU A 142 -1.04 -3.75 -9.82
N LEU A 143 -2.18 -3.09 -10.07
CA LEU A 143 -3.15 -2.80 -9.01
C LEU A 143 -3.71 -4.10 -8.41
N SER A 144 -4.08 -5.07 -9.24
CA SER A 144 -4.57 -6.37 -8.78
C SER A 144 -3.52 -7.12 -7.98
N GLU A 145 -2.26 -7.08 -8.38
CA GLU A 145 -1.16 -7.69 -7.62
C GLU A 145 -0.99 -7.04 -6.24
N LYS A 146 -0.98 -5.70 -6.16
CA LYS A 146 -0.92 -4.98 -4.88
C LYS A 146 -2.09 -5.37 -3.96
N ILE A 147 -3.30 -5.45 -4.47
CA ILE A 147 -4.48 -5.86 -3.69
C ILE A 147 -4.37 -7.32 -3.25
N ASN A 148 -3.94 -8.21 -4.14
CA ASN A 148 -3.78 -9.63 -3.85
C ASN A 148 -2.78 -9.89 -2.71
N ILE A 149 -1.75 -9.08 -2.58
CA ILE A 149 -0.83 -9.13 -1.43
C ILE A 149 -1.63 -8.97 -0.12
N HIS A 150 -2.53 -8.01 -0.05
CA HIS A 150 -3.33 -7.75 1.15
C HIS A 150 -4.42 -8.81 1.37
N ILE A 151 -5.01 -9.36 0.31
CA ILE A 151 -6.01 -10.45 0.41
C ILE A 151 -5.37 -11.72 0.99
N LYS A 152 -4.18 -12.09 0.55
CA LYS A 152 -3.51 -13.33 0.96
C LYS A 152 -2.98 -13.27 2.41
N ASN A 153 -2.70 -12.08 2.91
CA ASN A 153 -1.97 -11.87 4.17
C ASN A 153 -2.86 -11.56 5.38
N GLN A 154 -4.06 -12.13 5.43
CA GLN A 154 -5.14 -11.75 6.35
C GLN A 154 -4.99 -12.13 7.82
N VAL A 155 -4.05 -12.99 8.18
CA VAL A 155 -3.97 -13.58 9.53
C VAL A 155 -2.84 -12.97 10.36
N ASN A 156 -1.78 -12.46 9.74
CA ASN A 156 -0.57 -12.00 10.42
C ASN A 156 -0.25 -10.54 10.11
N PHE A 157 0.64 -9.96 10.93
CA PHE A 157 1.24 -8.66 10.63
C PHE A 157 2.00 -8.75 9.31
N HIS A 158 1.74 -7.82 8.38
CA HIS A 158 2.36 -7.78 7.06
C HIS A 158 3.45 -6.70 6.98
N LEU A 159 4.65 -7.10 6.58
CA LEU A 159 5.75 -6.20 6.27
C LEU A 159 5.96 -6.13 4.75
N HIS A 160 5.77 -4.94 4.18
CA HIS A 160 6.03 -4.68 2.77
C HIS A 160 7.37 -3.96 2.60
N LEU A 161 8.32 -4.60 1.92
CA LEU A 161 9.63 -4.04 1.64
C LEU A 161 9.72 -3.66 0.17
N ILE A 162 10.13 -2.42 -0.10
CA ILE A 162 10.19 -1.87 -1.46
C ILE A 162 11.61 -1.44 -1.77
N SER A 163 12.15 -1.83 -2.90
CA SER A 163 13.36 -1.22 -3.44
C SER A 163 13.01 -0.23 -4.54
N PHE A 164 13.68 0.94 -4.55
CA PHE A 164 13.40 1.98 -5.53
C PHE A 164 14.64 2.77 -5.98
N ALA A 165 14.47 3.48 -7.11
CA ALA A 165 15.46 4.39 -7.66
C ALA A 165 15.09 5.85 -7.37
N TYR A 166 15.95 6.62 -6.72
CA TYR A 166 15.73 8.06 -6.54
C TYR A 166 15.53 8.81 -7.86
N LYS A 167 16.24 8.39 -8.94
CA LYS A 167 16.08 8.99 -10.27
C LYS A 167 14.68 8.83 -10.88
N LYS A 168 13.85 7.89 -10.36
CA LYS A 168 12.48 7.65 -10.82
C LYS A 168 11.43 8.16 -9.81
N GLY A 169 11.84 8.96 -8.85
CA GLY A 169 10.98 9.54 -7.82
C GLY A 169 10.85 8.66 -6.57
N ILE A 170 10.45 9.29 -5.49
CA ILE A 170 10.24 8.67 -4.18
C ILE A 170 8.84 8.05 -4.16
N PRO A 171 8.65 6.80 -3.65
CA PRO A 171 7.33 6.23 -3.43
C PRO A 171 6.59 7.03 -2.35
N ILE A 172 5.30 7.29 -2.54
CA ILE A 172 4.46 8.09 -1.62
C ILE A 172 3.52 7.22 -0.77
N ASP A 173 3.44 5.94 -1.07
CA ASP A 173 2.57 4.94 -0.43
C ASP A 173 3.34 4.06 0.57
N VAL A 174 4.31 4.64 1.30
CA VAL A 174 5.15 3.93 2.27
C VAL A 174 5.24 4.67 3.59
N ASP A 175 5.39 3.92 4.69
CA ASP A 175 5.51 4.51 6.04
C ASP A 175 6.90 5.08 6.30
N PHE A 176 7.96 4.43 5.80
CA PHE A 176 9.35 4.84 6.00
C PHE A 176 10.16 4.70 4.73
N ILE A 177 11.06 5.64 4.53
CA ILE A 177 12.00 5.65 3.40
C ILE A 177 13.42 5.76 3.95
N PHE A 178 14.28 4.83 3.54
CA PHE A 178 15.70 4.85 3.89
C PHE A 178 16.55 5.11 2.66
N ASP A 179 17.41 6.10 2.78
CA ASP A 179 18.45 6.37 1.79
C ASP A 179 19.66 5.50 2.09
N ILE A 180 19.93 4.55 1.21
CA ILE A 180 21.04 3.60 1.37
C ILE A 180 22.17 3.88 0.37
N ARG A 181 22.27 5.11 -0.15
CA ARG A 181 23.33 5.49 -1.11
C ARG A 181 24.72 5.60 -0.49
N GLU A 182 24.80 5.64 0.84
CA GLU A 182 26.06 5.57 1.59
C GLU A 182 26.82 4.25 1.40
N LEU A 183 26.12 3.17 1.05
CA LEU A 183 26.77 1.89 0.74
C LEU A 183 27.65 2.01 -0.51
N PRO A 184 28.78 1.27 -0.56
CA PRO A 184 29.63 1.22 -1.73
C PRO A 184 28.84 0.93 -3.01
N ASN A 185 29.15 1.65 -4.07
CA ASN A 185 28.41 1.52 -5.32
C ASN A 185 28.98 0.42 -6.21
N PRO A 186 28.29 -0.73 -6.40
CA PRO A 186 28.80 -1.84 -7.22
C PRO A 186 28.99 -1.47 -8.69
N PHE A 187 28.36 -0.40 -9.17
CA PHE A 187 28.48 0.06 -10.54
C PHE A 187 29.92 0.37 -10.97
N TYR A 188 30.78 0.75 -10.03
CA TYR A 188 32.20 1.03 -10.30
C TYR A 188 33.06 -0.23 -10.40
N GLN A 189 32.51 -1.40 -10.11
CA GLN A 189 33.15 -2.70 -10.28
C GLN A 189 32.69 -3.31 -11.62
N GLU A 190 33.58 -3.46 -12.57
CA GLU A 190 33.22 -3.85 -13.93
C GLU A 190 32.47 -5.18 -14.01
N HIS A 191 32.86 -6.16 -13.18
CA HIS A 191 32.24 -7.48 -13.11
C HIS A 191 30.87 -7.48 -12.37
N LEU A 192 30.53 -6.42 -11.61
CA LEU A 192 29.25 -6.30 -10.88
C LEU A 192 28.26 -5.36 -11.57
N LYS A 193 28.72 -4.55 -12.51
CA LYS A 193 27.94 -3.45 -13.11
C LYS A 193 26.60 -3.91 -13.72
N ASN A 194 26.58 -5.08 -14.35
CA ASN A 194 25.42 -5.62 -15.04
C ASN A 194 24.55 -6.52 -14.15
N LEU A 195 25.00 -6.86 -12.95
CA LEU A 195 24.27 -7.66 -11.99
C LEU A 195 23.18 -6.83 -11.29
N SER A 196 22.39 -7.47 -10.48
CA SER A 196 21.38 -6.89 -9.60
C SER A 196 21.63 -7.28 -8.15
N GLY A 197 20.92 -6.69 -7.21
CA GLY A 197 20.96 -7.08 -5.81
C GLY A 197 20.45 -8.50 -5.52
N LEU A 198 19.87 -9.19 -6.51
CA LEU A 198 19.46 -10.59 -6.43
C LEU A 198 20.62 -11.56 -6.72
N ASP A 199 21.67 -11.06 -7.35
CA ASP A 199 22.81 -11.91 -7.75
C ASP A 199 23.77 -12.12 -6.58
N SER A 200 24.16 -13.37 -6.32
CA SER A 200 25.01 -13.75 -5.20
C SER A 200 26.35 -13.02 -5.19
N ALA A 201 27.01 -12.88 -6.34
CA ALA A 201 28.29 -12.19 -6.43
C ALA A 201 28.21 -10.71 -6.00
N LEU A 202 27.11 -10.03 -6.28
CA LEU A 202 26.88 -8.66 -5.83
C LEU A 202 26.54 -8.62 -4.35
N SER A 203 25.71 -9.56 -3.87
CA SER A 203 25.38 -9.69 -2.47
C SER A 203 26.63 -9.97 -1.62
N ASP A 204 27.49 -10.88 -2.04
CA ASP A 204 28.75 -11.20 -1.38
C ASP A 204 29.69 -9.98 -1.33
N TYR A 205 29.76 -9.20 -2.41
CA TYR A 205 30.52 -7.95 -2.41
C TYR A 205 30.02 -6.96 -1.39
N LEU A 206 28.69 -6.73 -1.32
CA LEU A 206 28.12 -5.74 -0.41
C LEU A 206 28.17 -6.20 1.05
N ILE A 207 27.84 -7.46 1.36
CA ILE A 207 27.82 -7.96 2.75
C ILE A 207 29.20 -7.93 3.42
N ASN A 208 30.27 -8.05 2.63
CA ASN A 208 31.63 -7.99 3.12
C ASN A 208 32.14 -6.56 3.37
N GLN A 209 31.34 -5.53 3.05
CA GLN A 209 31.72 -4.16 3.35
C GLN A 209 31.41 -3.81 4.82
N PRO A 210 32.34 -3.20 5.57
CA PRO A 210 32.13 -2.90 7.00
C PRO A 210 30.85 -2.10 7.28
N ASN A 211 30.61 -1.06 6.50
CA ASN A 211 29.44 -0.16 6.65
C ASN A 211 28.12 -0.87 6.34
N THR A 212 28.13 -1.89 5.48
CA THR A 212 26.90 -2.61 5.12
C THR A 212 26.37 -3.38 6.32
N LYS A 213 27.21 -4.09 7.06
CA LYS A 213 26.78 -4.85 8.22
C LYS A 213 26.19 -3.93 9.29
N GLN A 214 26.86 -2.82 9.56
CA GLN A 214 26.36 -1.83 10.54
C GLN A 214 24.98 -1.30 10.12
N LEU A 215 24.81 -0.87 8.86
CA LEU A 215 23.53 -0.38 8.36
C LEU A 215 22.41 -1.44 8.47
N LEU A 216 22.70 -2.69 8.09
CA LEU A 216 21.73 -3.77 8.19
C LEU A 216 21.30 -4.03 9.66
N ASP A 217 22.23 -3.97 10.60
CA ASP A 217 21.94 -4.13 12.03
C ASP A 217 21.06 -2.98 12.57
N GLU A 218 21.36 -1.74 12.19
CA GLU A 218 20.57 -0.55 12.56
C GLU A 218 19.15 -0.62 11.99
N LEU A 219 19.01 -0.93 10.71
CA LEU A 219 17.71 -1.10 10.03
C LEU A 219 16.91 -2.25 10.65
N ASN A 220 17.56 -3.37 10.92
CA ASN A 220 16.92 -4.51 11.54
C ASN A 220 16.35 -4.15 12.92
N HIS A 221 17.14 -3.49 13.76
CA HIS A 221 16.68 -3.02 15.07
C HIS A 221 15.51 -2.03 14.97
N PHE A 222 15.61 -1.06 14.08
CA PHE A 222 14.53 -0.10 13.83
C PHE A 222 13.24 -0.81 13.42
N ILE A 223 13.29 -1.69 12.42
CA ILE A 223 12.11 -2.39 11.88
C ILE A 223 11.47 -3.28 12.93
N GLN A 224 12.26 -4.03 13.69
CA GLN A 224 11.74 -4.87 14.78
C GLN A 224 10.98 -4.06 15.82
N ASN A 225 11.52 -2.90 16.24
CA ASN A 225 10.86 -2.02 17.20
C ASN A 225 9.55 -1.45 16.63
N ARG A 226 9.52 -1.12 15.32
CA ARG A 226 8.28 -0.63 14.67
C ARG A 226 7.23 -1.72 14.61
N ILE A 227 7.60 -2.95 14.24
CA ILE A 227 6.68 -4.10 14.22
C ILE A 227 6.03 -4.30 15.59
N ILE A 228 6.82 -4.31 16.67
CA ILE A 228 6.32 -4.50 18.03
C ILE A 228 5.34 -3.38 18.41
N ASN A 229 5.73 -2.11 18.19
CA ASN A 229 4.92 -0.96 18.55
C ASN A 229 3.60 -0.91 17.76
N LEU A 230 3.63 -1.23 16.47
CA LEU A 230 2.43 -1.23 15.62
C LEU A 230 1.48 -2.37 15.98
N LYS A 231 2.00 -3.55 16.33
CA LYS A 231 1.16 -4.66 16.85
C LYS A 231 0.45 -4.26 18.14
N ASN A 232 1.10 -3.50 19.03
CA ASN A 232 0.50 -3.05 20.29
C ASN A 232 -0.68 -2.09 20.11
N ILE A 233 -0.74 -1.36 18.99
CA ILE A 233 -1.86 -0.48 18.63
C ILE A 233 -2.78 -1.13 17.57
N SER A 234 -2.74 -2.46 17.44
CA SER A 234 -3.57 -3.24 16.52
C SER A 234 -3.38 -2.94 15.03
N ARG A 235 -2.37 -2.17 14.65
CA ARG A 235 -2.00 -1.98 13.25
C ARG A 235 -1.34 -3.24 12.70
N LYS A 236 -1.81 -3.71 11.54
CA LYS A 236 -1.45 -5.03 10.99
C LYS A 236 -0.47 -4.97 9.83
N TYR A 237 0.01 -3.81 9.45
CA TYR A 237 0.93 -3.66 8.32
C TYR A 237 2.00 -2.59 8.58
N LEU A 238 3.12 -2.70 7.85
CA LEU A 238 4.20 -1.74 7.80
C LEU A 238 4.82 -1.78 6.41
N SER A 239 4.96 -0.62 5.76
CA SER A 239 5.61 -0.50 4.46
C SER A 239 6.90 0.32 4.54
N ILE A 240 8.00 -0.22 4.01
CA ILE A 240 9.32 0.38 4.07
C ILE A 240 9.99 0.37 2.71
N ALA A 241 10.49 1.51 2.28
CA ALA A 241 11.21 1.64 1.02
C ALA A 241 12.70 1.92 1.22
N PHE A 242 13.53 1.21 0.46
CA PHE A 242 14.97 1.40 0.40
C PHE A 242 15.36 2.03 -0.93
N GLY A 243 16.02 3.20 -0.90
CA GLY A 243 16.35 3.97 -2.09
C GLY A 243 17.83 3.96 -2.43
N CYS A 244 18.16 3.63 -3.67
CA CYS A 244 19.48 3.90 -4.23
C CYS A 244 19.38 4.69 -5.54
N THR A 245 20.49 5.06 -6.15
CA THR A 245 20.48 5.92 -7.35
C THR A 245 19.70 5.29 -8.49
N GLY A 246 19.97 4.02 -8.80
CA GLY A 246 19.43 3.31 -9.98
C GLY A 246 18.38 2.25 -9.67
N GLY A 247 18.10 1.94 -8.39
CA GLY A 247 17.08 0.95 -8.01
C GLY A 247 17.40 -0.50 -8.35
N ARG A 248 18.66 -0.82 -8.72
CA ARG A 248 19.02 -2.15 -9.23
C ARG A 248 19.93 -2.95 -8.29
N HIS A 249 20.88 -2.30 -7.63
CA HIS A 249 21.94 -2.96 -6.86
C HIS A 249 21.65 -2.91 -5.35
N ARG A 250 22.06 -1.81 -4.70
CA ARG A 250 22.04 -1.63 -3.23
C ARG A 250 20.64 -1.74 -2.63
N SER A 251 19.63 -1.08 -3.23
CA SER A 251 18.26 -1.09 -2.72
C SER A 251 17.62 -2.48 -2.78
N VAL A 252 17.85 -3.20 -3.88
CA VAL A 252 17.38 -4.58 -4.04
C VAL A 252 18.05 -5.49 -3.01
N PHE A 253 19.37 -5.43 -2.88
CA PHE A 253 20.13 -6.18 -1.90
C PHE A 253 19.64 -5.94 -0.46
N VAL A 254 19.46 -4.67 -0.05
CA VAL A 254 19.01 -4.34 1.30
C VAL A 254 17.60 -4.84 1.57
N ALA A 255 16.68 -4.73 0.61
CA ALA A 255 15.31 -5.25 0.76
C ALA A 255 15.31 -6.77 0.98
N GLU A 256 16.12 -7.51 0.22
CA GLU A 256 16.27 -8.96 0.36
C GLU A 256 16.89 -9.36 1.70
N GLU A 257 17.96 -8.70 2.12
CA GLU A 257 18.62 -9.01 3.41
C GLU A 257 17.72 -8.66 4.59
N MET A 258 17.00 -7.55 4.55
CA MET A 258 16.03 -7.20 5.59
C MET A 258 14.92 -8.25 5.70
N SER A 259 14.38 -8.74 4.60
CA SER A 259 13.41 -9.83 4.61
C SER A 259 13.94 -11.07 5.35
N LYS A 260 15.17 -11.47 5.03
CA LYS A 260 15.81 -12.64 5.67
C LYS A 260 16.03 -12.41 7.15
N LEU A 261 16.53 -11.23 7.55
CA LEU A 261 16.82 -10.90 8.96
C LEU A 261 15.55 -10.82 9.81
N ILE A 262 14.51 -10.18 9.30
CA ILE A 262 13.24 -10.05 10.02
C ILE A 262 12.54 -11.41 10.13
N ASN A 263 12.55 -12.23 9.08
CA ASN A 263 11.90 -13.54 9.08
C ASN A 263 12.52 -14.52 10.09
N LYS A 264 13.78 -14.31 10.50
CA LYS A 264 14.42 -15.10 11.57
C LYS A 264 13.80 -14.84 12.95
N ASN A 265 13.31 -13.63 13.20
CA ASN A 265 12.89 -13.18 14.52
C ASN A 265 11.38 -13.06 14.68
N PHE A 266 10.64 -12.95 13.58
CA PHE A 266 9.20 -12.77 13.56
C PHE A 266 8.52 -13.72 12.59
N GLN A 267 7.47 -14.38 13.07
CA GLN A 267 6.53 -15.11 12.20
C GLN A 267 5.48 -14.10 11.69
N ILE A 268 5.83 -13.39 10.62
CA ILE A 268 4.98 -12.40 9.96
C ILE A 268 5.04 -12.62 8.46
N ASP A 269 4.05 -12.12 7.76
CA ASP A 269 4.05 -12.15 6.29
C ASP A 269 4.93 -11.03 5.76
N ILE A 270 5.88 -11.36 4.89
CA ILE A 270 6.79 -10.39 4.26
C ILE A 270 6.61 -10.46 2.75
N SER A 271 6.34 -9.32 2.13
CA SER A 271 6.41 -9.17 0.67
C SER A 271 7.51 -8.22 0.28
N ILE A 272 8.15 -8.49 -0.86
CA ILE A 272 9.19 -7.65 -1.43
C ILE A 272 8.74 -7.20 -2.82
N PHE A 273 8.86 -5.91 -3.10
CA PHE A 273 8.59 -5.34 -4.41
C PHE A 273 9.77 -4.52 -4.90
N HIS A 274 10.34 -4.92 -6.02
CA HIS A 274 11.44 -4.20 -6.66
C HIS A 274 10.89 -3.29 -7.75
N ARG A 275 10.43 -2.09 -7.35
CA ARG A 275 9.72 -1.15 -8.23
C ARG A 275 10.44 -0.85 -9.54
N ASP A 276 11.77 -0.74 -9.49
CA ASP A 276 12.57 -0.24 -10.59
C ASP A 276 13.55 -1.28 -11.18
N LEU A 277 13.45 -2.51 -10.72
CA LEU A 277 14.19 -3.64 -11.28
C LEU A 277 13.36 -4.22 -12.43
N ASN A 278 13.72 -3.86 -13.67
CA ASN A 278 13.17 -4.55 -14.82
C ASN A 278 13.77 -5.96 -14.85
N VAL A 279 12.99 -6.95 -14.52
CA VAL A 279 13.31 -8.37 -14.66
C VAL A 279 12.95 -8.82 -16.07
#